data_b10646789466756d2db141462435ce33
#
_entry.id   b10646789466756d2db141462435ce33
#
_cell.length_a   1.000
_cell.length_b   1.000
_cell.length_c   1.000
_cell.angle_alpha   90.00
_cell.angle_beta   90.00
_cell.angle_gamma   90.00
#
_symmetry.space_group_name_H-M   'P 1'
#
loop_
_entity.id
_entity.type
_entity.pdbx_description
1 polymer ?
#
loop_
_entity_poly.entity_id
_entity_poly.type
_entity_poly.pdbx_seq_one_letter_code
_entity_poly.pdbx_strand_id
1 'polypeptide(L)'
;MQLPKSKPTFFFKGFPEDCRFKSHTTPESVAIARGTLYEAWFRALKVSPFYPPNCSIEDIRSDHVQATYDRFGDLSEIDFGNWWQKTGYQLFAETSPFRRIELSDGKDDSNEQTPTLKLEIPLNVSPATLKRQFEVLLQKHHPRYKDFDRWEASTAPMRLQSRKLTSLSINLYLDVYAHYLKKAKEDGEDNVRLYEICEELALNPKLKITNTDRPSDVQDKRLKMSLTVSEYLEKAKNLCAHAAEGRFPCTDNHQWIERKKRSARIQPKDEFDSDLSR
;
A
#
# COMPACT_ATOMS: atom_id res chain seq x y z
N MET A 1 -23.65 -13.45 26.60
CA MET A 1 -23.61 -11.99 26.58
C MET A 1 -23.74 -11.57 25.12
N GLN A 2 -24.91 -11.11 24.66
CA GLN A 2 -25.09 -10.68 23.28
C GLN A 2 -24.42 -9.31 23.14
N LEU A 3 -23.40 -9.23 22.26
CA LEU A 3 -22.84 -7.94 21.85
C LEU A 3 -23.96 -7.06 21.31
N PRO A 4 -23.99 -5.76 21.66
CA PRO A 4 -25.00 -4.86 21.12
C PRO A 4 -24.89 -4.91 19.60
N LYS A 5 -26.04 -5.05 18.92
CA LYS A 5 -26.15 -4.92 17.47
C LYS A 5 -25.78 -3.47 17.13
N SER A 6 -24.47 -3.21 17.05
CA SER A 6 -23.98 -1.94 16.54
C SER A 6 -24.48 -1.82 15.10
N LYS A 7 -25.12 -0.71 14.80
CA LYS A 7 -25.46 -0.32 13.41
C LYS A 7 -24.22 -0.57 12.56
N PRO A 8 -24.38 -1.21 11.42
CA PRO A 8 -23.24 -1.46 10.56
C PRO A 8 -22.60 -0.14 10.22
N THR A 9 -21.38 -0.03 10.50
CA THR A 9 -20.53 1.09 10.17
C THR A 9 -19.56 0.64 9.12
N PHE A 10 -19.30 1.16 8.25
CA PHE A 10 -19.48 1.88 7.35
C PHE A 10 -18.52 2.13 6.34
N PHE A 11 -17.62 2.72 6.06
CA PHE A 11 -16.94 2.86 4.84
C PHE A 11 -15.46 2.88 5.10
N PHE A 12 -14.74 2.34 4.13
CA PHE A 12 -13.31 2.13 4.22
C PHE A 12 -12.65 3.15 3.32
N LYS A 13 -11.74 3.98 3.83
CA LYS A 13 -11.06 5.03 3.06
C LYS A 13 -10.32 4.54 1.82
N GLY A 14 -9.85 3.29 1.84
CA GLY A 14 -9.19 2.64 0.71
C GLY A 14 -10.13 2.04 -0.33
N PHE A 15 -11.44 2.06 -0.12
CA PHE A 15 -12.40 1.55 -1.08
C PHE A 15 -12.56 2.49 -2.29
N PRO A 16 -12.97 1.97 -3.45
CA PRO A 16 -13.37 2.78 -4.59
C PRO A 16 -14.39 3.84 -4.21
N GLU A 17 -14.38 4.98 -4.90
CA GLU A 17 -15.18 6.14 -4.52
C GLU A 17 -16.69 5.87 -4.53
N ASP A 18 -17.17 5.09 -5.49
CA ASP A 18 -18.56 4.66 -5.61
C ASP A 18 -19.03 3.74 -4.49
N CYS A 19 -18.13 3.03 -3.85
CA CYS A 19 -18.39 2.15 -2.70
C CYS A 19 -18.16 2.82 -1.35
N ARG A 20 -17.39 3.91 -1.32
CA ARG A 20 -16.86 4.52 -0.10
C ARG A 20 -17.92 5.07 0.85
N PHE A 21 -19.04 5.53 0.32
CA PHE A 21 -20.10 6.16 1.09
C PHE A 21 -21.32 5.25 1.29
N LYS A 22 -21.17 3.96 1.01
CA LYS A 22 -22.22 2.97 1.19
C LYS A 22 -21.92 2.12 2.42
N SER A 23 -22.97 1.72 3.11
CA SER A 23 -22.90 0.67 4.11
C SER A 23 -22.80 -0.67 3.40
N HIS A 24 -21.86 -1.51 3.81
CA HIS A 24 -21.67 -2.84 3.27
C HIS A 24 -21.80 -3.87 4.39
N THR A 25 -22.41 -5.00 4.11
CA THR A 25 -22.30 -6.17 4.99
C THR A 25 -20.85 -6.70 4.94
N THR A 26 -20.46 -7.44 5.97
CA THR A 26 -19.11 -8.01 6.01
C THR A 26 -18.78 -8.87 4.77
N PRO A 27 -19.68 -9.78 4.30
CA PRO A 27 -19.44 -10.55 3.08
C PRO A 27 -19.33 -9.70 1.81
N GLU A 28 -20.19 -8.69 1.63
CA GLU A 28 -20.12 -7.79 0.47
C GLU A 28 -18.80 -7.00 0.45
N SER A 29 -18.34 -6.57 1.62
CA SER A 29 -17.09 -5.82 1.73
C SER A 29 -15.85 -6.62 1.33
N VAL A 30 -15.88 -7.96 1.43
CA VAL A 30 -14.76 -8.82 0.98
C VAL A 30 -14.46 -8.62 -0.49
N ALA A 31 -15.50 -8.65 -1.34
CA ALA A 31 -15.32 -8.49 -2.78
C ALA A 31 -14.74 -7.11 -3.14
N ILE A 32 -15.18 -6.07 -2.41
CA ILE A 32 -14.70 -4.69 -2.62
C ILE A 32 -13.27 -4.50 -2.09
N ALA A 33 -12.93 -5.16 -0.97
CA ALA A 33 -11.61 -5.07 -0.36
C ALA A 33 -10.52 -5.78 -1.16
N ARG A 34 -10.89 -6.77 -1.99
CA ARG A 34 -9.94 -7.47 -2.88
C ARG A 34 -9.32 -6.50 -3.90
N GLY A 35 -8.02 -6.65 -4.16
CA GLY A 35 -7.26 -5.78 -5.04
C GLY A 35 -6.95 -4.39 -4.47
N THR A 36 -7.45 -4.06 -3.27
CA THR A 36 -7.17 -2.78 -2.61
C THR A 36 -5.90 -2.84 -1.76
N LEU A 37 -5.53 -1.70 -1.17
CA LEU A 37 -4.41 -1.62 -0.22
C LEU A 37 -4.63 -2.48 1.03
N TYR A 38 -5.84 -2.82 1.38
CA TYR A 38 -6.13 -3.71 2.52
C TYR A 38 -5.68 -5.15 2.25
N GLU A 39 -6.00 -5.70 1.09
CA GLU A 39 -5.49 -7.01 0.69
C GLU A 39 -3.97 -6.98 0.51
N ALA A 40 -3.45 -5.89 -0.04
CA ALA A 40 -2.01 -5.72 -0.20
C ALA A 40 -1.27 -5.71 1.16
N TRP A 41 -1.84 -5.10 2.19
CA TRP A 41 -1.27 -5.14 3.55
C TRP A 41 -1.27 -6.56 4.12
N PHE A 42 -2.40 -7.25 4.03
CA PHE A 42 -2.48 -8.65 4.42
C PHE A 42 -1.42 -9.51 3.71
N ARG A 43 -1.28 -9.36 2.40
CA ARG A 43 -0.26 -10.07 1.60
C ARG A 43 1.17 -9.72 2.03
N ALA A 44 1.44 -8.44 2.29
CA ALA A 44 2.76 -7.99 2.74
C ALA A 44 3.14 -8.63 4.08
N LEU A 45 2.22 -8.70 5.04
CA LEU A 45 2.44 -9.37 6.32
C LEU A 45 2.66 -10.88 6.13
N LYS A 46 1.86 -11.53 5.28
CA LYS A 46 1.94 -12.98 5.05
C LYS A 46 3.29 -13.42 4.47
N VAL A 47 3.95 -12.56 3.69
CA VAL A 47 5.27 -12.85 3.10
C VAL A 47 6.44 -12.18 3.84
N SER A 48 6.15 -11.37 4.85
CA SER A 48 7.17 -10.62 5.59
C SER A 48 8.01 -11.55 6.46
N PRO A 49 9.35 -11.53 6.34
CA PRO A 49 10.23 -12.28 7.23
C PRO A 49 10.28 -11.69 8.65
N PHE A 50 9.64 -10.55 8.90
CA PHE A 50 9.60 -9.84 10.18
C PHE A 50 8.27 -10.01 10.91
N TYR A 51 7.36 -10.80 10.37
CA TYR A 51 6.02 -11.02 10.91
C TYR A 51 5.77 -12.53 11.11
N PRO A 52 5.22 -12.97 12.25
CA PRO A 52 4.81 -14.37 12.43
C PRO A 52 3.79 -14.80 11.35
N PRO A 53 3.86 -16.01 10.83
CA PRO A 53 4.69 -17.13 11.27
C PRO A 53 6.09 -17.22 10.67
N ASN A 54 6.50 -16.29 9.79
CA ASN A 54 7.80 -16.36 9.13
C ASN A 54 8.98 -16.00 10.03
N CYS A 55 8.70 -15.43 11.22
CA CYS A 55 9.65 -15.33 12.32
C CYS A 55 9.03 -15.94 13.58
N SER A 56 9.85 -16.40 14.54
CA SER A 56 9.33 -16.82 15.85
C SER A 56 8.82 -15.61 16.63
N ILE A 57 7.88 -15.81 17.55
CA ILE A 57 7.37 -14.73 18.41
C ILE A 57 8.51 -14.16 19.28
N GLU A 58 9.51 -14.99 19.62
CA GLU A 58 10.70 -14.59 20.38
C GLU A 58 11.65 -13.68 19.59
N ASP A 59 11.59 -13.74 18.24
CA ASP A 59 12.39 -12.92 17.32
C ASP A 59 11.71 -11.62 16.92
N ILE A 60 10.59 -11.26 17.53
CA ILE A 60 9.90 -10.00 17.26
C ILE A 60 10.82 -8.83 17.60
N ARG A 61 11.15 -8.03 16.58
CA ARG A 61 12.18 -6.98 16.66
C ARG A 61 11.74 -5.69 17.32
N SER A 62 10.44 -5.48 17.49
CA SER A 62 9.92 -4.26 18.13
C SER A 62 8.51 -4.44 18.67
N ASP A 63 8.15 -3.63 19.66
CA ASP A 63 6.79 -3.57 20.23
C ASP A 63 5.74 -3.23 19.18
N HIS A 64 6.12 -2.51 18.13
CA HIS A 64 5.23 -2.19 17.02
C HIS A 64 4.84 -3.43 16.21
N VAL A 65 5.76 -4.37 16.00
CA VAL A 65 5.46 -5.64 15.36
C VAL A 65 4.54 -6.48 16.22
N GLN A 66 4.80 -6.54 17.53
CA GLN A 66 3.91 -7.22 18.48
C GLN A 66 2.51 -6.61 18.44
N ALA A 67 2.40 -5.29 18.51
CA ALA A 67 1.11 -4.61 18.45
C ALA A 67 0.38 -4.84 17.11
N THR A 68 1.12 -5.01 16.01
CA THR A 68 0.54 -5.37 14.71
C THR A 68 0.06 -6.81 14.72
N TYR A 69 0.85 -7.72 15.28
CA TYR A 69 0.48 -9.14 15.42
C TYR A 69 -0.76 -9.33 16.30
N ASP A 70 -0.83 -8.63 17.42
CA ASP A 70 -2.00 -8.68 18.32
C ASP A 70 -3.30 -8.25 17.63
N ARG A 71 -3.20 -7.39 16.61
CA ARG A 71 -4.35 -6.89 15.85
C ARG A 71 -4.69 -7.76 14.65
N PHE A 72 -3.72 -8.19 13.87
CA PHE A 72 -3.92 -8.96 12.64
C PHE A 72 -4.06 -10.47 12.89
N GLY A 73 -3.40 -10.96 13.94
CA GLY A 73 -3.36 -12.38 14.29
C GLY A 73 -2.42 -13.21 13.41
N ASP A 74 -2.48 -14.52 13.59
CA ASP A 74 -1.75 -15.47 12.74
C ASP A 74 -2.38 -15.54 11.34
N LEU A 75 -1.56 -15.27 10.33
CA LEU A 75 -1.98 -15.24 8.92
C LEU A 75 -1.55 -16.48 8.13
N SER A 76 -0.91 -17.48 8.74
CA SER A 76 -0.32 -18.65 8.06
C SER A 76 -1.33 -19.41 7.22
N GLU A 77 -2.42 -19.86 7.85
CA GLU A 77 -3.41 -20.77 7.26
C GLU A 77 -4.69 -20.08 6.79
N ILE A 78 -4.79 -18.75 6.98
CA ILE A 78 -6.02 -18.04 6.68
C ILE A 78 -5.90 -17.34 5.31
N ASP A 79 -6.94 -17.41 4.49
CA ASP A 79 -7.08 -16.61 3.29
C ASP A 79 -7.61 -15.20 3.62
N PHE A 80 -7.41 -14.27 2.68
CA PHE A 80 -7.82 -12.87 2.86
C PHE A 80 -9.31 -12.72 3.13
N GLY A 81 -10.17 -13.47 2.44
CA GLY A 81 -11.64 -13.34 2.60
C GLY A 81 -12.10 -13.73 4.00
N ASN A 82 -11.62 -14.87 4.50
CA ASN A 82 -11.91 -15.33 5.85
C ASN A 82 -11.31 -14.41 6.92
N TRP A 83 -10.05 -13.97 6.71
CA TRP A 83 -9.42 -13.02 7.62
C TRP A 83 -10.16 -11.68 7.64
N TRP A 84 -10.56 -11.16 6.47
CA TRP A 84 -11.30 -9.90 6.37
C TRP A 84 -12.61 -9.95 7.15
N GLN A 85 -13.37 -11.02 7.00
CA GLN A 85 -14.66 -11.19 7.72
C GLN A 85 -14.49 -11.26 9.23
N LYS A 86 -13.44 -11.92 9.72
CA LYS A 86 -13.20 -12.11 11.15
C LYS A 86 -12.54 -10.91 11.81
N THR A 87 -11.57 -10.30 11.15
CA THR A 87 -10.64 -9.34 11.75
C THR A 87 -10.53 -8.06 10.94
N GLY A 88 -10.20 -8.16 9.65
CA GLY A 88 -9.85 -6.99 8.83
C GLY A 88 -10.97 -5.97 8.73
N TYR A 89 -12.22 -6.41 8.63
CA TYR A 89 -13.38 -5.53 8.62
C TYR A 89 -13.38 -4.59 9.83
N GLN A 90 -13.14 -5.11 11.03
CA GLN A 90 -13.16 -4.32 12.25
C GLN A 90 -11.93 -3.43 12.40
N LEU A 91 -10.78 -3.88 11.90
CA LEU A 91 -9.53 -3.13 11.99
C LEU A 91 -9.53 -1.86 11.14
N PHE A 92 -10.19 -1.92 9.99
CA PHE A 92 -10.15 -0.84 9.01
C PHE A 92 -11.44 -0.05 8.89
N ALA A 93 -12.51 -0.49 9.56
CA ALA A 93 -13.78 0.23 9.56
C ALA A 93 -13.66 1.57 10.28
N GLU A 94 -14.20 2.61 9.67
CA GLU A 94 -14.31 3.91 10.31
C GLU A 94 -15.44 3.89 11.33
N THR A 95 -15.20 4.44 12.50
CA THR A 95 -16.22 4.54 13.55
C THR A 95 -17.18 5.70 13.29
N SER A 96 -16.71 6.72 12.57
CA SER A 96 -17.52 7.84 12.12
C SER A 96 -17.67 7.83 10.61
N PRO A 97 -18.89 7.78 10.06
CA PRO A 97 -19.10 7.81 8.63
C PRO A 97 -18.68 9.16 8.05
N PHE A 98 -17.99 9.17 6.88
CA PHE A 98 -17.85 10.39 6.11
C PHE A 98 -19.19 10.72 5.48
N ARG A 99 -19.72 11.85 5.85
CA ARG A 99 -20.95 12.35 5.25
C ARG A 99 -20.66 13.08 3.95
N ARG A 100 -21.57 12.89 3.01
CA ARG A 100 -21.67 13.81 1.86
C ARG A 100 -22.31 15.09 2.34
N ILE A 101 -22.13 16.16 1.57
CA ILE A 101 -22.99 17.34 1.72
C ILE A 101 -24.38 16.90 1.33
N GLU A 102 -25.32 16.95 2.27
CA GLU A 102 -26.71 16.55 2.11
C GLU A 102 -27.62 17.75 2.41
N LEU A 103 -28.79 17.76 1.75
CA LEU A 103 -29.82 18.73 2.11
C LEU A 103 -30.38 18.33 3.48
N SER A 104 -30.35 19.25 4.42
CA SER A 104 -30.95 19.04 5.74
C SER A 104 -32.44 19.20 5.68
N ASP A 105 -33.22 18.18 6.02
CA ASP A 105 -34.67 18.22 6.14
C ASP A 105 -35.13 18.98 7.43
N GLY A 106 -34.23 19.70 8.08
CA GLY A 106 -34.53 20.47 9.28
C GLY A 106 -34.73 19.64 10.56
N LYS A 107 -34.60 18.31 10.49
CA LYS A 107 -34.59 17.45 11.68
C LYS A 107 -33.20 17.47 12.28
N ASP A 108 -33.07 18.12 13.41
CA ASP A 108 -31.83 18.12 14.20
C ASP A 108 -31.60 16.71 14.79
N ASP A 109 -30.85 15.89 14.11
CA ASP A 109 -30.22 14.70 14.72
C ASP A 109 -29.02 15.16 15.55
N SER A 110 -29.30 15.80 16.68
CA SER A 110 -28.34 16.51 17.55
C SER A 110 -27.40 15.57 18.33
N ASN A 111 -27.30 14.31 17.97
CA ASN A 111 -26.44 13.31 18.64
C ASN A 111 -25.06 13.17 18.00
N GLU A 112 -24.58 14.14 17.23
CA GLU A 112 -23.36 13.98 16.48
C GLU A 112 -22.19 14.78 17.01
N GLN A 113 -21.18 14.07 17.42
CA GLN A 113 -19.88 14.59 17.86
C GLN A 113 -19.03 15.21 16.72
N THR A 114 -19.56 15.27 15.50
CA THR A 114 -18.81 15.80 14.35
C THR A 114 -19.17 17.26 14.12
N PRO A 115 -18.21 18.19 14.12
CA PRO A 115 -18.50 19.59 13.85
C PRO A 115 -19.07 19.75 12.42
N THR A 116 -20.25 20.32 12.32
CA THR A 116 -20.97 20.57 11.07
C THR A 116 -21.17 22.06 10.85
N LEU A 117 -21.20 22.49 9.58
CA LEU A 117 -21.51 23.88 9.19
C LEU A 117 -22.87 23.89 8.50
N LYS A 118 -23.84 24.61 9.08
CA LYS A 118 -25.15 24.83 8.47
C LYS A 118 -25.06 26.03 7.53
N LEU A 119 -25.54 25.91 6.29
CA LEU A 119 -25.45 26.95 5.25
C LEU A 119 -26.81 27.18 4.61
N GLU A 120 -27.16 28.47 4.42
CA GLU A 120 -28.24 28.90 3.54
C GLU A 120 -27.64 29.27 2.19
N ILE A 121 -28.09 28.59 1.12
CA ILE A 121 -27.54 28.77 -0.22
C ILE A 121 -28.59 29.49 -1.10
N PRO A 122 -28.38 30.74 -1.49
CA PRO A 122 -29.28 31.46 -2.36
C PRO A 122 -29.16 30.94 -3.80
N LEU A 123 -30.24 30.35 -4.32
CA LEU A 123 -30.25 29.75 -5.66
C LEU A 123 -30.33 30.77 -6.81
N ASN A 124 -30.50 32.04 -6.52
CA ASN A 124 -30.48 33.16 -7.47
C ASN A 124 -29.07 33.70 -7.77
N VAL A 125 -28.05 33.10 -7.19
CA VAL A 125 -26.63 33.47 -7.41
C VAL A 125 -25.97 32.42 -8.35
N SER A 126 -25.05 32.87 -9.21
CA SER A 126 -24.40 31.98 -10.14
C SER A 126 -23.61 30.86 -9.42
N PRO A 127 -23.61 29.62 -9.96
CA PRO A 127 -22.86 28.53 -9.35
C PRO A 127 -21.35 28.80 -9.17
N ALA A 128 -20.74 29.58 -10.07
CA ALA A 128 -19.34 29.98 -9.96
C ALA A 128 -19.09 30.91 -8.75
N THR A 129 -20.02 31.85 -8.50
CA THR A 129 -19.95 32.74 -7.33
C THR A 129 -20.16 31.95 -6.03
N LEU A 130 -21.14 31.04 -6.02
CA LEU A 130 -21.40 30.18 -4.85
C LEU A 130 -20.20 29.29 -4.52
N LYS A 131 -19.54 28.68 -5.51
CA LYS A 131 -18.30 27.89 -5.29
C LYS A 131 -17.21 28.73 -4.63
N ARG A 132 -16.98 29.96 -5.10
CA ARG A 132 -15.98 30.87 -4.51
C ARG A 132 -16.34 31.30 -3.09
N GLN A 133 -17.60 31.58 -2.83
CA GLN A 133 -18.06 31.94 -1.47
C GLN A 133 -17.92 30.74 -0.52
N PHE A 134 -18.27 29.54 -0.97
CA PHE A 134 -18.13 28.34 -0.18
C PHE A 134 -16.65 28.05 0.15
N GLU A 135 -15.74 28.25 -0.80
CA GLU A 135 -14.29 28.12 -0.59
C GLU A 135 -13.81 29.06 0.53
N VAL A 136 -14.23 30.32 0.50
CA VAL A 136 -13.90 31.31 1.56
C VAL A 136 -14.45 30.88 2.92
N LEU A 137 -15.67 30.33 2.97
CA LEU A 137 -16.25 29.82 4.21
C LEU A 137 -15.47 28.61 4.75
N LEU A 138 -15.07 27.69 3.89
CA LEU A 138 -14.22 26.55 4.28
C LEU A 138 -12.87 27.02 4.82
N GLN A 139 -12.23 27.98 4.15
CA GLN A 139 -10.96 28.55 4.62
C GLN A 139 -11.08 29.15 6.03
N LYS A 140 -12.21 29.77 6.33
CA LYS A 140 -12.46 30.44 7.61
C LYS A 140 -12.86 29.48 8.73
N HIS A 141 -13.67 28.48 8.42
CA HIS A 141 -14.34 27.65 9.42
C HIS A 141 -13.85 26.22 9.53
N HIS A 142 -13.15 25.69 8.51
CA HIS A 142 -12.62 24.34 8.59
C HIS A 142 -11.33 24.33 9.42
N PRO A 143 -11.28 23.65 10.57
CA PRO A 143 -10.16 23.76 11.53
C PRO A 143 -8.80 23.33 10.96
N ARG A 144 -8.81 22.49 9.94
CA ARG A 144 -7.58 21.97 9.27
C ARG A 144 -7.61 22.20 7.76
N TYR A 145 -8.10 23.34 7.30
CA TYR A 145 -8.28 23.60 5.87
C TYR A 145 -7.00 23.44 5.05
N LYS A 146 -5.86 23.94 5.54
CA LYS A 146 -4.57 23.88 4.85
C LYS A 146 -3.86 22.54 5.02
N ASP A 147 -4.00 21.93 6.20
CA ASP A 147 -3.22 20.78 6.64
C ASP A 147 -4.08 19.52 6.80
N PHE A 148 -5.24 19.49 6.14
CA PHE A 148 -6.12 18.33 6.25
C PHE A 148 -5.55 17.12 5.55
N ASP A 149 -5.10 16.14 6.33
CA ASP A 149 -4.80 14.81 5.82
C ASP A 149 -5.93 13.83 6.13
N ARG A 150 -6.56 13.34 5.07
CA ARG A 150 -7.67 12.38 5.18
C ARG A 150 -7.27 11.07 5.84
N TRP A 151 -5.98 10.70 5.76
CA TRP A 151 -5.48 9.47 6.35
C TRP A 151 -5.23 9.65 7.85
N GLU A 152 -4.71 10.80 8.27
CA GLU A 152 -4.60 11.14 9.67
C GLU A 152 -5.96 11.34 10.34
N ALA A 153 -6.94 11.82 9.59
CA ALA A 153 -8.30 11.98 10.07
C ALA A 153 -9.10 10.67 10.14
N SER A 154 -8.47 9.51 9.89
CA SER A 154 -9.11 8.20 10.05
C SER A 154 -9.38 7.89 11.51
N THR A 155 -10.56 7.35 11.79
CA THR A 155 -10.97 6.85 13.09
C THR A 155 -10.80 5.33 13.19
N ALA A 156 -10.38 4.68 12.12
CA ALA A 156 -10.13 3.24 12.09
C ALA A 156 -8.97 2.86 13.02
N PRO A 157 -9.03 1.71 13.71
CA PRO A 157 -7.95 1.20 14.55
C PRO A 157 -6.63 1.05 13.82
N MET A 158 -6.68 0.68 12.53
CA MET A 158 -5.53 0.62 11.63
C MET A 158 -5.76 1.55 10.44
N ARG A 159 -4.72 2.32 10.08
CA ARG A 159 -4.84 3.39 9.08
C ARG A 159 -3.89 3.15 7.92
N LEU A 160 -4.37 3.41 6.71
CA LEU A 160 -3.49 3.55 5.56
C LEU A 160 -2.78 4.91 5.61
N GLN A 161 -1.46 4.95 5.38
CA GLN A 161 -0.63 6.14 5.65
C GLN A 161 -0.20 6.93 4.40
N SER A 162 -0.37 6.39 3.20
CA SER A 162 0.14 7.03 1.98
C SER A 162 -0.94 7.25 0.93
N ARG A 163 -0.83 8.39 0.23
CA ARG A 163 -1.63 8.72 -0.96
C ARG A 163 -0.92 8.41 -2.27
N LYS A 164 0.41 8.29 -2.23
CA LYS A 164 1.25 8.21 -3.44
C LYS A 164 1.33 6.81 -4.03
N LEU A 165 1.19 5.79 -3.20
CA LEU A 165 1.31 4.40 -3.61
C LEU A 165 -0.07 3.82 -3.95
N THR A 166 -0.21 3.32 -5.15
CA THR A 166 -1.43 2.66 -5.62
C THR A 166 -1.43 1.18 -5.28
N SER A 167 -2.59 0.57 -5.15
CA SER A 167 -2.71 -0.88 -4.95
C SER A 167 -2.05 -1.67 -6.08
N LEU A 168 -2.12 -1.17 -7.31
CA LEU A 168 -1.48 -1.78 -8.47
C LEU A 168 0.04 -1.87 -8.31
N SER A 169 0.70 -0.76 -7.96
CA SER A 169 2.15 -0.74 -7.76
C SER A 169 2.58 -1.64 -6.60
N ILE A 170 1.84 -1.60 -5.50
CA ILE A 170 2.14 -2.42 -4.32
C ILE A 170 1.97 -3.90 -4.63
N ASN A 171 0.89 -4.29 -5.28
CA ASN A 171 0.67 -5.68 -5.65
C ASN A 171 1.77 -6.19 -6.59
N LEU A 172 2.22 -5.35 -7.54
CA LEU A 172 3.32 -5.69 -8.43
C LEU A 172 4.62 -5.98 -7.64
N TYR A 173 4.96 -5.14 -6.66
CA TYR A 173 6.14 -5.40 -5.80
C TYR A 173 6.01 -6.70 -5.02
N LEU A 174 4.82 -6.98 -4.48
CA LEU A 174 4.54 -8.21 -3.75
C LEU A 174 4.54 -9.45 -4.66
N ASP A 175 4.04 -9.35 -5.88
CA ASP A 175 4.07 -10.44 -6.86
C ASP A 175 5.51 -10.80 -7.23
N VAL A 176 6.35 -9.79 -7.49
CA VAL A 176 7.78 -10.00 -7.75
C VAL A 176 8.46 -10.65 -6.55
N TYR A 177 8.16 -10.19 -5.33
CA TYR A 177 8.76 -10.74 -4.12
C TYR A 177 8.32 -12.17 -3.83
N ALA A 178 7.04 -12.47 -3.97
CA ALA A 178 6.52 -13.83 -3.81
C ALA A 178 7.14 -14.79 -4.84
N HIS A 179 7.31 -14.34 -6.09
CA HIS A 179 7.95 -15.12 -7.13
C HIS A 179 9.44 -15.39 -6.84
N TYR A 180 10.14 -14.35 -6.37
CA TYR A 180 11.53 -14.48 -5.91
C TYR A 180 11.66 -15.49 -4.77
N LEU A 181 10.80 -15.39 -3.73
CA LEU A 181 10.86 -16.32 -2.60
C LEU A 181 10.58 -17.76 -3.02
N LYS A 182 9.68 -17.98 -3.97
CA LYS A 182 9.41 -19.29 -4.53
C LYS A 182 10.66 -19.86 -5.21
N LYS A 183 11.29 -19.11 -6.12
CA LYS A 183 12.53 -19.54 -6.81
C LYS A 183 13.68 -19.73 -5.84
N ALA A 184 13.84 -18.85 -4.86
CA ALA A 184 14.88 -18.99 -3.84
C ALA A 184 14.73 -20.26 -3.00
N LYS A 185 13.48 -20.68 -2.77
CA LYS A 185 13.20 -21.97 -2.09
C LYS A 185 13.49 -23.19 -2.97
N GLU A 186 13.22 -23.09 -4.27
CA GLU A 186 13.40 -24.18 -5.24
C GLU A 186 14.87 -24.35 -5.65
N ASP A 187 15.56 -23.26 -5.98
CA ASP A 187 16.89 -23.26 -6.62
C ASP A 187 18.03 -22.86 -5.66
N GLY A 188 17.71 -22.32 -4.50
CA GLY A 188 18.64 -21.64 -3.59
C GLY A 188 18.79 -20.16 -3.93
N GLU A 189 18.96 -19.32 -2.90
CA GLU A 189 18.95 -17.85 -3.04
C GLU A 189 20.03 -17.32 -4.01
N ASP A 190 21.22 -17.91 -3.99
CA ASP A 190 22.34 -17.49 -4.83
C ASP A 190 22.17 -17.86 -6.32
N ASN A 191 21.27 -18.78 -6.62
CA ASN A 191 21.05 -19.27 -7.99
C ASN A 191 19.88 -18.55 -8.69
N VAL A 192 19.14 -17.69 -8.00
CA VAL A 192 17.99 -16.99 -8.59
C VAL A 192 18.44 -15.98 -9.65
N ARG A 193 18.01 -16.20 -10.88
CA ARG A 193 18.27 -15.30 -12.00
C ARG A 193 17.16 -14.28 -12.14
N LEU A 194 17.42 -13.04 -11.72
CA LEU A 194 16.42 -11.99 -11.64
C LEU A 194 15.78 -11.65 -13.00
N TYR A 195 16.51 -11.75 -14.11
CA TYR A 195 15.94 -11.50 -15.44
C TYR A 195 14.82 -12.50 -15.81
N GLU A 196 14.91 -13.75 -15.34
CA GLU A 196 13.87 -14.76 -15.57
C GLU A 196 12.55 -14.37 -14.90
N ILE A 197 12.62 -13.82 -13.67
CA ILE A 197 11.44 -13.28 -12.98
C ILE A 197 10.80 -12.14 -13.79
N CYS A 198 11.62 -11.26 -14.40
CA CYS A 198 11.13 -10.19 -15.25
C CYS A 198 10.38 -10.72 -16.48
N GLU A 199 10.90 -11.77 -17.10
CA GLU A 199 10.32 -12.42 -18.28
C GLU A 199 9.01 -13.14 -17.92
N GLU A 200 9.01 -13.95 -16.88
CA GLU A 200 7.85 -14.73 -16.43
C GLU A 200 6.67 -13.84 -16.02
N LEU A 201 6.95 -12.73 -15.33
CA LEU A 201 5.94 -11.76 -14.93
C LEU A 201 5.65 -10.68 -16.00
N ALA A 202 6.31 -10.75 -17.16
CA ALA A 202 6.19 -9.79 -18.25
C ALA A 202 6.28 -8.32 -17.78
N LEU A 203 7.19 -8.01 -16.83
CA LEU A 203 7.28 -6.70 -16.19
C LEU A 203 7.63 -5.57 -17.15
N ASN A 204 8.42 -5.86 -18.17
CA ASN A 204 8.81 -4.89 -19.18
C ASN A 204 8.76 -5.49 -20.59
N PRO A 205 7.59 -5.45 -21.27
CA PRO A 205 7.42 -6.04 -22.59
C PRO A 205 8.42 -5.51 -23.64
N LYS A 206 8.95 -4.29 -23.47
CA LYS A 206 9.93 -3.68 -24.38
C LYS A 206 11.31 -4.35 -24.31
N LEU A 207 11.61 -5.04 -23.22
CA LEU A 207 12.87 -5.76 -23.03
C LEU A 207 12.78 -7.24 -23.44
N LYS A 208 11.67 -7.67 -24.02
CA LYS A 208 11.49 -9.04 -24.50
C LYS A 208 12.64 -9.43 -25.43
N ILE A 209 13.28 -10.56 -25.14
CA ILE A 209 14.33 -11.12 -25.98
C ILE A 209 13.69 -11.75 -27.21
N THR A 210 14.27 -11.49 -28.39
CA THR A 210 13.81 -11.99 -29.68
C THR A 210 14.94 -12.75 -30.38
N ASN A 211 14.59 -13.63 -31.31
CA ASN A 211 15.58 -14.41 -32.07
C ASN A 211 16.46 -13.54 -32.98
N THR A 212 16.10 -12.26 -33.17
CA THR A 212 16.84 -11.29 -33.99
C THR A 212 17.85 -10.47 -33.17
N ASP A 213 17.82 -10.59 -31.85
CA ASP A 213 18.74 -9.84 -30.97
C ASP A 213 20.16 -10.39 -31.09
N ARG A 214 21.14 -9.49 -31.13
CA ARG A 214 22.57 -9.87 -31.06
C ARG A 214 22.93 -10.31 -29.65
N PRO A 215 23.94 -11.14 -29.44
CA PRO A 215 24.35 -11.57 -28.11
C PRO A 215 24.59 -10.43 -27.11
N SER A 216 25.17 -9.32 -27.56
CA SER A 216 25.35 -8.09 -26.77
C SER A 216 24.00 -7.50 -26.32
N ASP A 217 23.03 -7.42 -27.23
CA ASP A 217 21.72 -6.85 -26.96
C ASP A 217 20.93 -7.72 -25.96
N VAL A 218 21.07 -9.04 -26.08
CA VAL A 218 20.50 -10.00 -25.11
C VAL A 218 21.08 -9.77 -23.72
N GLN A 219 22.41 -9.60 -23.62
CA GLN A 219 23.07 -9.36 -22.34
C GLN A 219 22.61 -8.04 -21.71
N ASP A 220 22.53 -6.97 -22.49
CA ASP A 220 22.04 -5.66 -22.06
C ASP A 220 20.58 -5.70 -21.60
N LYS A 221 19.72 -6.41 -22.33
CA LYS A 221 18.32 -6.63 -21.95
C LYS A 221 18.22 -7.38 -20.63
N ARG A 222 18.96 -8.48 -20.45
CA ARG A 222 19.01 -9.24 -19.20
C ARG A 222 19.48 -8.39 -18.02
N LEU A 223 20.49 -7.55 -18.21
CA LEU A 223 20.97 -6.63 -17.18
C LEU A 223 19.86 -5.63 -16.77
N LYS A 224 19.20 -5.01 -17.74
CA LYS A 224 18.10 -4.06 -17.47
C LYS A 224 16.92 -4.73 -16.78
N MET A 225 16.55 -5.93 -17.18
CA MET A 225 15.51 -6.74 -16.51
C MET A 225 15.89 -7.04 -15.07
N SER A 226 17.12 -7.48 -14.83
CA SER A 226 17.63 -7.78 -13.47
C SER A 226 17.63 -6.54 -12.59
N LEU A 227 18.01 -5.36 -13.10
CA LEU A 227 17.96 -4.09 -12.37
C LEU A 227 16.52 -3.71 -11.99
N THR A 228 15.57 -3.88 -12.91
CA THR A 228 14.13 -3.62 -12.63
C THR A 228 13.62 -4.51 -11.49
N VAL A 229 13.90 -5.81 -11.56
CA VAL A 229 13.48 -6.76 -10.51
C VAL A 229 14.17 -6.45 -9.19
N SER A 230 15.46 -6.12 -9.20
CA SER A 230 16.20 -5.73 -7.98
C SER A 230 15.59 -4.51 -7.30
N GLU A 231 15.17 -3.50 -8.07
CA GLU A 231 14.47 -2.31 -7.53
C GLU A 231 13.12 -2.68 -6.91
N TYR A 232 12.35 -3.56 -7.55
CA TYR A 232 11.06 -4.00 -7.02
C TYR A 232 11.21 -4.85 -5.77
N LEU A 233 12.23 -5.71 -5.70
CA LEU A 233 12.55 -6.49 -4.51
C LEU A 233 12.95 -5.59 -3.33
N GLU A 234 13.76 -4.54 -3.57
CA GLU A 234 14.12 -3.58 -2.53
C GLU A 234 12.87 -2.88 -1.97
N LYS A 235 11.99 -2.40 -2.86
CA LYS A 235 10.72 -1.78 -2.46
C LYS A 235 9.81 -2.76 -1.71
N ALA A 236 9.71 -4.00 -2.15
CA ALA A 236 8.90 -5.02 -1.50
C ALA A 236 9.43 -5.37 -0.09
N LYS A 237 10.74 -5.55 0.06
CA LYS A 237 11.37 -5.83 1.36
C LYS A 237 11.12 -4.68 2.35
N ASN A 238 11.32 -3.43 1.93
CA ASN A 238 11.02 -2.26 2.75
C ASN A 238 9.53 -2.18 3.10
N LEU A 239 8.65 -2.43 2.12
CA LEU A 239 7.21 -2.47 2.34
C LEU A 239 6.81 -3.51 3.39
N CYS A 240 7.37 -4.72 3.33
CA CYS A 240 7.10 -5.80 4.28
C CYS A 240 7.60 -5.46 5.69
N ALA A 241 8.75 -4.79 5.81
CA ALA A 241 9.27 -4.36 7.11
C ALA A 241 8.38 -3.28 7.75
N HIS A 242 8.02 -2.25 6.97
CA HIS A 242 7.08 -1.23 7.45
C HIS A 242 5.68 -1.80 7.75
N ALA A 243 5.19 -2.73 6.93
CA ALA A 243 3.90 -3.38 7.17
C ALA A 243 3.89 -4.11 8.50
N ALA A 244 4.97 -4.82 8.85
CA ALA A 244 5.12 -5.51 10.14
C ALA A 244 5.09 -4.54 11.32
N GLU A 245 5.60 -3.32 11.17
CA GLU A 245 5.50 -2.26 12.19
C GLU A 245 4.14 -1.52 12.20
N GLY A 246 3.17 -1.94 11.40
CA GLY A 246 1.86 -1.28 11.33
C GLY A 246 1.86 0.00 10.50
N ARG A 247 2.88 0.21 9.66
CA ARG A 247 3.03 1.38 8.77
C ARG A 247 2.85 0.97 7.32
N PHE A 248 1.68 1.24 6.76
CA PHE A 248 1.37 0.79 5.40
C PHE A 248 0.50 1.80 4.61
N PRO A 249 0.74 1.97 3.29
CA PRO A 249 1.89 1.50 2.54
C PRO A 249 3.10 2.44 2.71
N CYS A 250 4.28 1.89 2.89
CA CYS A 250 5.54 2.63 2.94
C CYS A 250 6.65 1.80 2.27
N THR A 251 7.39 2.42 1.36
CA THR A 251 8.53 1.78 0.66
C THR A 251 9.85 2.51 0.92
N ASP A 252 9.85 3.44 1.88
CA ASP A 252 11.05 4.14 2.30
C ASP A 252 12.05 3.15 2.93
N ASN A 253 13.32 3.51 2.93
CA ASN A 253 14.32 2.60 3.46
C ASN A 253 14.08 2.29 4.93
N HIS A 254 14.04 1.00 5.24
CA HIS A 254 13.89 0.50 6.58
C HIS A 254 15.22 0.04 7.17
N GLN A 255 15.44 0.29 8.45
CA GLN A 255 16.69 -0.06 9.14
C GLN A 255 17.02 -1.56 9.17
N TRP A 256 16.00 -2.42 9.02
CA TRP A 256 16.19 -3.88 8.99
C TRP A 256 16.59 -4.43 7.62
N ILE A 257 16.56 -3.58 6.59
CA ILE A 257 16.91 -3.97 5.23
C ILE A 257 18.31 -3.49 4.91
N GLU A 258 19.24 -4.42 4.77
CA GLU A 258 20.60 -4.11 4.34
C GLU A 258 20.59 -3.59 2.90
N ARG A 259 21.13 -2.41 2.72
CA ARG A 259 21.39 -1.88 1.37
C ARG A 259 22.57 -2.64 0.78
N LYS A 260 22.36 -3.37 -0.30
CA LYS A 260 23.47 -3.81 -1.14
C LYS A 260 24.21 -2.53 -1.59
N LYS A 261 25.43 -2.32 -1.09
CA LYS A 261 26.30 -1.23 -1.58
C LYS A 261 26.34 -1.37 -3.09
N ARG A 262 25.89 -0.38 -3.85
CA ARG A 262 26.11 -0.34 -5.29
C ARG A 262 27.61 -0.48 -5.47
N SER A 263 28.06 -1.59 -6.02
CA SER A 263 29.46 -1.77 -6.44
C SER A 263 29.80 -0.53 -7.24
N ALA A 264 30.80 0.23 -6.79
CA ALA A 264 31.27 1.39 -7.51
C ALA A 264 31.46 0.92 -8.96
N ARG A 265 30.86 1.64 -9.91
CA ARG A 265 31.08 1.43 -11.33
C ARG A 265 32.58 1.21 -11.50
N ILE A 266 32.98 0.02 -11.90
CA ILE A 266 34.34 -0.22 -12.38
C ILE A 266 34.46 0.73 -13.56
N GLN A 267 35.14 1.86 -13.35
CA GLN A 267 35.56 2.67 -14.46
C GLN A 267 36.49 1.77 -15.29
N PRO A 268 36.26 1.64 -16.60
CA PRO A 268 37.26 0.99 -17.43
C PRO A 268 38.58 1.76 -17.17
N LYS A 269 39.56 1.03 -16.69
CA LYS A 269 40.94 1.55 -16.71
C LYS A 269 41.24 1.87 -18.15
N ASP A 270 41.44 3.14 -18.44
CA ASP A 270 42.09 3.63 -19.67
C ASP A 270 43.51 3.12 -19.62
N GLU A 271 43.73 1.88 -20.04
CA GLU A 271 45.03 1.39 -20.49
C GLU A 271 45.24 1.91 -21.94
N PHE A 272 45.42 3.21 -22.06
CA PHE A 272 46.16 3.79 -23.18
C PHE A 272 47.44 4.34 -22.59
N ASP A 273 48.40 3.45 -22.44
CA ASP A 273 49.75 3.86 -22.14
C ASP A 273 50.63 3.64 -23.38
N SER A 274 50.98 4.76 -23.97
CA SER A 274 52.30 5.18 -24.32
C SER A 274 53.29 4.05 -24.65
N ASP A 275 53.36 3.69 -25.92
CA ASP A 275 54.61 3.23 -26.56
C ASP A 275 54.68 3.74 -28.00
N LEU A 276 54.95 5.04 -28.15
CA LEU A 276 55.42 5.64 -29.37
C LEU A 276 56.48 6.69 -29.04
N SER A 277 57.66 6.20 -28.64
CA SER A 277 58.92 6.99 -28.65
C SER A 277 60.06 6.02 -28.84
N ARG A 278 60.33 5.69 -30.10
CA ARG A 278 61.70 5.49 -30.65
C ARG A 278 61.66 5.45 -32.18
#